data_e03c88c7d45b885420fa38e8ebdc5c54
#
_entry.id   e03c88c7d45b885420fa38e8ebdc5c54
#
_cell.length_a   1.000
_cell.length_b   1.000
_cell.length_c   1.000
_cell.angle_alpha   90.00
_cell.angle_beta   90.00
_cell.angle_gamma   90.00
#
_symmetry.space_group_name_H-M   'P 1'
#
loop_
_entity.id
_entity.type
_entity.pdbx_description
1 polymer ?
#
loop_
_entity_poly.entity_id
_entity_poly.type
_entity_poly.pdbx_seq_one_letter_code
_entity_poly.pdbx_strand_id
1 'polypeptide(L)'
;MSSIIEVKNFTKKYGDFVAVNNISFSVEEGTIFAFLGPNGAGKSTTINTLCTIFEKTAGSLFIDGKDVTDQKSAVRSAIGVVFQDSTLDAKMSIEENLKMHCVFYNIPKREVEERIQFVLELVDLLAERKKPVGALSGGMKRRVEIARGLIHYPKVLFLDEPTTGLDPQTRAHIWAYIIKLQKEKNITIFLTTHYMEEAEICDKIAIIDGGVIVAHDTPYALKKKYTRDKAYISTNNEVALESLLAQYDLNYLKKDSHYRVEAEQLDRLLMVISEHKAHITNLEIKKGTFNDVFLEITGRRIREGI
;
A
#
# COMPACT_ATOMS: atom_id res chain seq x y z
N MET A 1 8.64 3.23 -19.61
CA MET A 1 7.79 4.25 -18.94
C MET A 1 8.73 5.23 -18.25
N SER A 2 8.37 6.50 -18.17
CA SER A 2 9.19 7.50 -17.48
C SER A 2 9.00 7.37 -15.96
N SER A 3 10.08 7.55 -15.20
CA SER A 3 10.01 7.59 -13.74
C SER A 3 9.54 8.99 -13.31
N ILE A 4 8.45 9.04 -12.53
CA ILE A 4 7.92 10.31 -12.00
C ILE A 4 8.47 10.62 -10.61
N ILE A 5 8.84 9.59 -9.83
CA ILE A 5 9.55 9.74 -8.55
C ILE A 5 10.88 9.01 -8.66
N GLU A 6 11.97 9.69 -8.35
CA GLU A 6 13.29 9.09 -8.26
C GLU A 6 13.94 9.39 -6.91
N VAL A 7 14.37 8.35 -6.23
CA VAL A 7 15.08 8.44 -4.95
C VAL A 7 16.40 7.71 -5.11
N LYS A 8 17.51 8.43 -4.85
CA LYS A 8 18.88 7.93 -4.99
C LYS A 8 19.67 8.17 -3.70
N ASN A 9 20.09 7.06 -3.06
CA ASN A 9 20.93 7.05 -1.86
C ASN A 9 20.39 7.94 -0.71
N PHE A 10 19.05 7.96 -0.56
CA PHE A 10 18.39 8.81 0.42
C PHE A 10 18.67 8.36 1.84
N THR A 11 19.13 9.31 2.64
CA THR A 11 19.37 9.14 4.07
C THR A 11 18.71 10.27 4.86
N LYS A 12 18.02 9.92 5.94
CA LYS A 12 17.48 10.89 6.91
C LYS A 12 17.89 10.52 8.31
N LYS A 13 18.51 11.49 8.99
CA LYS A 13 18.93 11.40 10.40
C LYS A 13 18.22 12.45 11.24
N TYR A 14 17.98 12.11 12.50
CA TYR A 14 17.52 13.00 13.56
C TYR A 14 18.55 12.90 14.71
N GLY A 15 19.49 13.84 14.78
CA GLY A 15 20.66 13.69 15.62
C GLY A 15 21.43 12.42 15.25
N ASP A 16 21.67 11.54 16.20
CA ASP A 16 22.36 10.25 15.99
C ASP A 16 21.45 9.14 15.44
N PHE A 17 20.12 9.32 15.51
CA PHE A 17 19.17 8.32 15.05
C PHE A 17 19.01 8.36 13.52
N VAL A 18 19.30 7.24 12.86
CA VAL A 18 19.14 7.06 11.42
C VAL A 18 17.75 6.49 11.14
N ALA A 19 16.81 7.36 10.75
CA ALA A 19 15.43 6.96 10.45
C ALA A 19 15.27 6.31 9.07
N VAL A 20 16.08 6.74 8.10
CA VAL A 20 16.16 6.15 6.74
C VAL A 20 17.64 6.10 6.36
N ASN A 21 18.07 4.95 5.87
CA ASN A 21 19.48 4.68 5.62
C ASN A 21 19.71 4.23 4.16
N ASN A 22 20.22 5.16 3.34
CA ASN A 22 20.71 4.89 1.99
C ASN A 22 19.76 4.12 1.08
N ILE A 23 18.48 4.51 1.03
CA ILE A 23 17.50 3.86 0.18
C ILE A 23 17.50 4.45 -1.24
N SER A 24 17.24 3.58 -2.23
CA SER A 24 17.06 3.97 -3.64
C SER A 24 15.90 3.22 -4.25
N PHE A 25 15.01 3.93 -4.93
CA PHE A 25 13.89 3.36 -5.68
C PHE A 25 13.36 4.35 -6.70
N SER A 26 12.52 3.87 -7.61
CA SER A 26 11.81 4.71 -8.58
C SER A 26 10.36 4.29 -8.71
N VAL A 27 9.49 5.25 -9.04
CA VAL A 27 8.06 5.03 -9.28
C VAL A 27 7.73 5.46 -10.70
N GLU A 28 7.09 4.57 -11.45
CA GLU A 28 6.66 4.85 -12.82
C GLU A 28 5.40 5.71 -12.84
N GLU A 29 5.27 6.56 -13.86
CA GLU A 29 4.11 7.41 -14.04
C GLU A 29 2.83 6.57 -14.25
N GLY A 30 1.72 6.98 -13.63
CA GLY A 30 0.42 6.33 -13.74
C GLY A 30 0.30 5.00 -12.98
N THR A 31 1.23 4.66 -12.09
CA THR A 31 1.19 3.43 -11.28
C THR A 31 0.77 3.68 -9.84
N ILE A 32 0.32 2.62 -9.17
CA ILE A 32 0.11 2.59 -7.71
C ILE A 32 1.32 1.92 -7.08
N PHE A 33 2.07 2.67 -6.28
CA PHE A 33 3.25 2.20 -5.58
C PHE A 33 3.01 2.16 -4.07
N ALA A 34 3.26 1.01 -3.45
CA ALA A 34 3.16 0.84 -2.00
C ALA A 34 4.53 0.86 -1.32
N PHE A 35 4.62 1.62 -0.24
CA PHE A 35 5.74 1.61 0.68
C PHE A 35 5.31 0.88 1.96
N LEU A 36 5.59 -0.42 2.03
CA LEU A 36 5.11 -1.34 3.04
C LEU A 36 6.13 -1.53 4.15
N GLY A 37 5.70 -1.53 5.40
CA GLY A 37 6.59 -1.82 6.53
C GLY A 37 5.93 -1.59 7.88
N PRO A 38 6.55 -2.05 8.97
CA PRO A 38 6.03 -1.85 10.32
C PRO A 38 6.11 -0.38 10.76
N ASN A 39 5.46 -0.07 11.88
CA ASN A 39 5.58 1.25 12.49
C ASN A 39 7.03 1.53 12.89
N GLY A 40 7.51 2.73 12.63
CA GLY A 40 8.89 3.13 12.88
C GLY A 40 9.90 2.70 11.79
N ALA A 41 9.47 2.01 10.72
CA ALA A 41 10.38 1.57 9.65
C ALA A 41 10.94 2.70 8.76
N GLY A 42 10.44 3.94 8.87
CA GLY A 42 10.88 5.07 8.05
C GLY A 42 9.89 5.49 6.96
N LYS A 43 8.68 4.90 6.88
CA LYS A 43 7.64 5.19 5.86
C LYS A 43 7.25 6.67 5.84
N SER A 44 6.69 7.17 6.95
CA SER A 44 6.24 8.57 7.06
C SER A 44 7.41 9.57 6.96
N THR A 45 8.61 9.19 7.40
CA THR A 45 9.82 9.99 7.20
C THR A 45 10.13 10.16 5.71
N THR A 46 10.03 9.09 4.94
CA THR A 46 10.31 9.11 3.49
C THR A 46 9.25 9.94 2.76
N ILE A 47 7.94 9.69 3.03
CA ILE A 47 6.87 10.44 2.36
C ILE A 47 6.92 11.94 2.72
N ASN A 48 7.19 12.29 3.98
CA ASN A 48 7.30 13.69 4.41
C ASN A 48 8.51 14.40 3.78
N THR A 49 9.60 13.68 3.51
CA THR A 49 10.75 14.26 2.80
C THR A 49 10.42 14.46 1.31
N LEU A 50 9.78 13.49 0.66
CA LEU A 50 9.28 13.64 -0.72
C LEU A 50 8.29 14.79 -0.85
N CYS A 51 7.39 14.94 0.13
CA CYS A 51 6.42 16.05 0.19
C CYS A 51 7.03 17.40 0.59
N THR A 52 8.35 17.52 0.66
CA THR A 52 9.08 18.76 1.01
C THR A 52 8.84 19.29 2.42
N ILE A 53 8.34 18.47 3.35
CA ILE A 53 8.07 18.83 4.75
C ILE A 53 9.35 18.69 5.57
N PHE A 54 10.11 17.61 5.35
CA PHE A 54 11.39 17.39 6.00
C PHE A 54 12.55 17.56 5.02
N GLU A 55 13.67 18.09 5.52
CA GLU A 55 14.91 18.13 4.77
C GLU A 55 15.59 16.75 4.77
N LYS A 56 16.17 16.37 3.64
CA LYS A 56 17.05 15.18 3.55
C LYS A 56 18.36 15.43 4.29
N THR A 57 19.00 14.37 4.80
CA THR A 57 20.39 14.46 5.31
C THR A 57 21.39 14.21 4.19
N ALA A 58 21.11 13.24 3.30
CA ALA A 58 21.94 12.93 2.12
C ALA A 58 21.10 12.30 1.01
N GLY A 59 21.67 12.20 -0.18
CA GLY A 59 21.04 11.61 -1.36
C GLY A 59 20.30 12.63 -2.22
N SER A 60 19.57 12.15 -3.23
CA SER A 60 18.81 12.97 -4.17
C SER A 60 17.42 12.43 -4.33
N LEU A 61 16.41 13.31 -4.29
CA LEU A 61 15.00 12.97 -4.45
C LEU A 61 14.40 13.92 -5.50
N PHE A 62 13.74 13.34 -6.50
CA PHE A 62 13.09 14.08 -7.57
C PHE A 62 11.64 13.66 -7.73
N ILE A 63 10.77 14.62 -8.01
CA ILE A 63 9.37 14.40 -8.41
C ILE A 63 9.12 15.19 -9.69
N ASP A 64 8.63 14.52 -10.74
CA ASP A 64 8.41 15.11 -12.05
C ASP A 64 9.67 15.86 -12.57
N GLY A 65 10.85 15.25 -12.34
CA GLY A 65 12.16 15.82 -12.70
C GLY A 65 12.63 17.00 -11.85
N LYS A 66 11.90 17.36 -10.78
CA LYS A 66 12.20 18.52 -9.90
C LYS A 66 12.79 18.06 -8.58
N ASP A 67 13.94 18.63 -8.17
CA ASP A 67 14.55 18.33 -6.87
C ASP A 67 13.67 18.82 -5.71
N VAL A 68 13.39 17.93 -4.76
CA VAL A 68 12.52 18.22 -3.61
C VAL A 68 13.09 19.26 -2.64
N THR A 69 14.39 19.54 -2.70
CA THR A 69 15.07 20.53 -1.84
C THR A 69 15.10 21.91 -2.50
N ASP A 70 15.51 21.96 -3.76
CA ASP A 70 15.79 23.21 -4.46
C ASP A 70 14.55 23.79 -5.16
N GLN A 71 13.60 22.93 -5.55
CA GLN A 71 12.42 23.30 -6.34
C GLN A 71 11.11 23.04 -5.58
N LYS A 72 11.08 23.30 -4.27
CA LYS A 72 9.95 22.97 -3.37
C LYS A 72 8.60 23.45 -3.90
N SER A 73 8.50 24.69 -4.40
CA SER A 73 7.24 25.25 -4.90
C SER A 73 6.72 24.46 -6.11
N ALA A 74 7.62 24.13 -7.05
CA ALA A 74 7.24 23.36 -8.24
C ALA A 74 6.87 21.91 -7.90
N VAL A 75 7.56 21.29 -6.92
CA VAL A 75 7.21 19.96 -6.40
C VAL A 75 5.83 20.00 -5.75
N ARG A 76 5.56 20.96 -4.86
CA ARG A 76 4.25 21.11 -4.18
C ARG A 76 3.08 21.30 -5.16
N SER A 77 3.32 21.99 -6.27
CA SER A 77 2.29 22.14 -7.32
C SER A 77 2.03 20.82 -8.10
N ALA A 78 2.98 19.90 -8.11
CA ALA A 78 2.86 18.62 -8.81
C ALA A 78 2.32 17.48 -7.93
N ILE A 79 2.22 17.69 -6.60
CA ILE A 79 1.81 16.66 -5.65
C ILE A 79 0.52 17.03 -4.91
N GLY A 80 -0.33 16.04 -4.65
CA GLY A 80 -1.38 16.08 -3.63
C GLY A 80 -0.95 15.22 -2.45
N VAL A 81 -1.35 15.61 -1.25
CA VAL A 81 -0.97 14.88 -0.02
C VAL A 81 -2.18 14.66 0.87
N VAL A 82 -2.35 13.43 1.31
CA VAL A 82 -3.34 13.02 2.31
C VAL A 82 -2.58 12.40 3.47
N PHE A 83 -2.53 13.11 4.59
CA PHE A 83 -1.82 12.65 5.79
C PHE A 83 -2.62 11.60 6.56
N GLN A 84 -1.97 10.92 7.50
CA GLN A 84 -2.62 9.95 8.38
C GLN A 84 -3.70 10.62 9.24
N ASP A 85 -3.36 11.74 9.88
CA ASP A 85 -4.30 12.54 10.65
C ASP A 85 -5.06 13.52 9.77
N SER A 86 -6.34 13.74 10.11
CA SER A 86 -7.17 14.67 9.35
C SER A 86 -6.70 16.12 9.56
N THR A 87 -6.53 16.82 8.45
CA THR A 87 -6.15 18.24 8.42
C THR A 87 -7.29 19.13 7.89
N LEU A 88 -8.53 18.61 7.89
CA LEU A 88 -9.73 19.36 7.54
C LEU A 88 -10.18 20.21 8.74
N ASP A 89 -10.69 21.42 8.47
CA ASP A 89 -11.37 22.21 9.50
C ASP A 89 -12.77 21.64 9.73
N ALA A 90 -13.00 21.11 10.95
CA ALA A 90 -14.25 20.46 11.33
C ALA A 90 -15.44 21.44 11.40
N LYS A 91 -15.20 22.74 11.58
CA LYS A 91 -16.25 23.78 11.65
C LYS A 91 -16.69 24.26 10.28
N MET A 92 -15.84 24.09 9.28
CA MET A 92 -16.13 24.43 7.88
C MET A 92 -16.92 23.31 7.19
N SER A 93 -17.72 23.68 6.20
CA SER A 93 -18.33 22.73 5.26
C SER A 93 -17.26 22.08 4.36
N ILE A 94 -17.62 20.99 3.67
CA ILE A 94 -16.75 20.36 2.67
C ILE A 94 -16.32 21.41 1.62
N GLU A 95 -17.27 22.15 1.09
CA GLU A 95 -16.99 23.16 0.07
C GLU A 95 -16.04 24.26 0.55
N GLU A 96 -16.20 24.77 1.78
CA GLU A 96 -15.33 25.79 2.34
C GLU A 96 -13.90 25.29 2.54
N ASN A 97 -13.72 24.04 3.01
CA ASN A 97 -12.41 23.40 3.06
C ASN A 97 -11.74 23.32 1.68
N LEU A 98 -12.50 22.94 0.64
CA LEU A 98 -11.98 22.88 -0.74
C LEU A 98 -11.68 24.27 -1.31
N LYS A 99 -12.54 25.27 -1.07
CA LYS A 99 -12.30 26.66 -1.48
C LYS A 99 -11.04 27.23 -0.87
N MET A 100 -10.78 26.96 0.41
CA MET A 100 -9.55 27.38 1.07
C MET A 100 -8.30 26.80 0.36
N HIS A 101 -8.36 25.53 -0.03
CA HIS A 101 -7.27 24.90 -0.80
C HIS A 101 -7.10 25.50 -2.20
N CYS A 102 -8.21 25.86 -2.87
CA CYS A 102 -8.14 26.58 -4.15
C CYS A 102 -7.35 27.89 -4.02
N VAL A 103 -7.52 28.61 -2.90
CA VAL A 103 -6.75 29.83 -2.62
C VAL A 103 -5.27 29.52 -2.43
N PHE A 104 -4.91 28.49 -1.66
CA PHE A 104 -3.51 28.12 -1.42
C PHE A 104 -2.76 27.76 -2.70
N TYR A 105 -3.45 27.15 -3.69
CA TYR A 105 -2.86 26.80 -4.98
C TYR A 105 -3.06 27.87 -6.06
N ASN A 106 -3.54 29.08 -5.70
CA ASN A 106 -3.80 30.21 -6.61
C ASN A 106 -4.71 29.80 -7.81
N ILE A 107 -5.69 28.95 -7.57
CA ILE A 107 -6.64 28.53 -8.62
C ILE A 107 -7.49 29.74 -9.03
N PRO A 108 -7.61 30.04 -10.35
CA PRO A 108 -8.40 31.14 -10.83
C PRO A 108 -9.86 31.05 -10.37
N LYS A 109 -10.44 32.15 -9.90
CA LYS A 109 -11.83 32.19 -9.37
C LYS A 109 -12.85 31.55 -10.31
N ARG A 110 -12.67 31.72 -11.62
CA ARG A 110 -13.55 31.14 -12.64
C ARG A 110 -13.52 29.61 -12.70
N GLU A 111 -12.45 28.96 -12.22
CA GLU A 111 -12.26 27.52 -12.25
C GLU A 111 -12.66 26.84 -10.94
N VAL A 112 -12.80 27.61 -9.84
CA VAL A 112 -12.99 27.07 -8.49
C VAL A 112 -14.24 26.18 -8.41
N GLU A 113 -15.39 26.66 -8.95
CA GLU A 113 -16.65 25.93 -8.87
C GLU A 113 -16.59 24.61 -9.66
N GLU A 114 -16.05 24.64 -10.88
CA GLU A 114 -15.87 23.47 -11.72
C GLU A 114 -14.98 22.41 -11.05
N ARG A 115 -13.86 22.85 -10.47
CA ARG A 115 -12.92 21.95 -9.80
C ARG A 115 -13.52 21.32 -8.53
N ILE A 116 -14.27 22.10 -7.73
CA ILE A 116 -14.95 21.57 -6.55
C ILE A 116 -16.01 20.56 -6.95
N GLN A 117 -16.83 20.88 -7.94
CA GLN A 117 -17.81 19.94 -8.45
C GLN A 117 -17.15 18.64 -8.92
N PHE A 118 -16.12 18.76 -9.77
CA PHE A 118 -15.39 17.62 -10.30
C PHE A 118 -14.82 16.69 -9.20
N VAL A 119 -14.10 17.24 -8.21
CA VAL A 119 -13.51 16.39 -7.17
C VAL A 119 -14.56 15.80 -6.22
N LEU A 120 -15.69 16.49 -5.99
CA LEU A 120 -16.78 15.95 -5.17
C LEU A 120 -17.58 14.86 -5.88
N GLU A 121 -17.80 14.99 -7.20
CA GLU A 121 -18.38 13.91 -8.02
C GLU A 121 -17.49 12.68 -8.01
N LEU A 122 -16.17 12.87 -8.13
CA LEU A 122 -15.18 11.80 -8.14
C LEU A 122 -15.19 10.96 -6.87
N VAL A 123 -15.48 11.57 -5.71
CA VAL A 123 -15.52 10.89 -4.40
C VAL A 123 -16.94 10.64 -3.89
N ASP A 124 -17.99 10.82 -4.72
CA ASP A 124 -19.41 10.66 -4.42
C ASP A 124 -19.86 11.44 -3.15
N LEU A 125 -19.48 12.72 -3.09
CA LEU A 125 -19.84 13.63 -1.97
C LEU A 125 -20.45 14.95 -2.45
N LEU A 126 -20.87 15.06 -3.71
CA LEU A 126 -21.43 16.29 -4.24
C LEU A 126 -22.71 16.71 -3.49
N ALA A 127 -23.58 15.76 -3.17
CA ALA A 127 -24.81 16.02 -2.41
C ALA A 127 -24.54 16.55 -0.98
N GLU A 128 -23.37 16.24 -0.44
CA GLU A 128 -22.97 16.56 0.92
C GLU A 128 -22.14 17.86 1.03
N ARG A 129 -21.91 18.55 -0.09
CA ARG A 129 -20.95 19.66 -0.22
C ARG A 129 -21.12 20.77 0.84
N LYS A 130 -22.34 21.00 1.31
CA LYS A 130 -22.66 22.03 2.32
C LYS A 130 -22.60 21.52 3.76
N LYS A 131 -22.41 20.22 3.98
CA LYS A 131 -22.33 19.67 5.34
C LYS A 131 -21.03 20.09 6.03
N PRO A 132 -21.08 20.45 7.33
CA PRO A 132 -19.87 20.65 8.13
C PRO A 132 -19.06 19.34 8.20
N VAL A 133 -17.74 19.45 8.07
CA VAL A 133 -16.84 18.29 8.13
C VAL A 133 -16.93 17.56 9.48
N GLY A 134 -17.20 18.29 10.57
CA GLY A 134 -17.39 17.69 11.89
C GLY A 134 -18.52 16.66 11.96
N ALA A 135 -19.56 16.80 11.13
CA ALA A 135 -20.71 15.89 11.08
C ALA A 135 -20.53 14.67 10.15
N LEU A 136 -19.36 14.52 9.50
CA LEU A 136 -19.07 13.43 8.57
C LEU A 136 -18.56 12.19 9.30
N SER A 137 -18.84 11.00 8.74
CA SER A 137 -18.18 9.76 9.16
C SER A 137 -16.68 9.77 8.83
N GLY A 138 -15.88 8.90 9.47
CA GLY A 138 -14.45 8.79 9.19
C GLY A 138 -14.14 8.55 7.71
N GLY A 139 -14.87 7.64 7.08
CA GLY A 139 -14.73 7.36 5.65
C GLY A 139 -15.13 8.55 4.75
N MET A 140 -16.15 9.31 5.11
CA MET A 140 -16.51 10.54 4.39
C MET A 140 -15.41 11.59 4.55
N LYS A 141 -14.87 11.80 5.75
CA LYS A 141 -13.73 12.71 5.97
C LYS A 141 -12.55 12.31 5.10
N ARG A 142 -12.21 11.01 5.04
CA ARG A 142 -11.11 10.52 4.22
C ARG A 142 -11.31 10.80 2.73
N ARG A 143 -12.54 10.63 2.23
CA ARG A 143 -12.89 10.99 0.85
C ARG A 143 -12.75 12.49 0.58
N VAL A 144 -13.14 13.34 1.52
CA VAL A 144 -12.93 14.81 1.41
C VAL A 144 -11.44 15.16 1.37
N GLU A 145 -10.59 14.49 2.15
CA GLU A 145 -9.14 14.70 2.11
C GLU A 145 -8.54 14.31 0.76
N ILE A 146 -8.98 13.19 0.18
CA ILE A 146 -8.59 12.77 -1.18
C ILE A 146 -9.04 13.83 -2.19
N ALA A 147 -10.31 14.27 -2.15
CA ALA A 147 -10.82 15.32 -3.03
C ALA A 147 -10.00 16.61 -2.91
N ARG A 148 -9.65 17.00 -1.67
CA ARG A 148 -8.81 18.16 -1.39
C ARG A 148 -7.41 18.02 -1.99
N GLY A 149 -6.79 16.83 -1.84
CA GLY A 149 -5.48 16.54 -2.42
C GLY A 149 -5.46 16.59 -3.95
N LEU A 150 -6.64 16.46 -4.60
CA LEU A 150 -6.79 16.45 -6.06
C LEU A 150 -7.21 17.79 -6.66
N ILE A 151 -7.60 18.77 -5.85
CA ILE A 151 -8.26 20.03 -6.31
C ILE A 151 -7.42 20.84 -7.29
N HIS A 152 -6.10 20.73 -7.24
CA HIS A 152 -5.15 21.43 -8.11
C HIS A 152 -4.60 20.56 -9.26
N TYR A 153 -5.16 19.35 -9.45
CA TYR A 153 -4.78 18.38 -10.50
C TYR A 153 -3.31 17.95 -10.41
N PRO A 154 -2.88 17.37 -9.29
CA PRO A 154 -1.51 16.89 -9.12
C PRO A 154 -1.20 15.73 -10.06
N LYS A 155 0.09 15.54 -10.37
CA LYS A 155 0.59 14.37 -11.10
C LYS A 155 0.77 13.16 -10.18
N VAL A 156 1.09 13.41 -8.89
CA VAL A 156 1.32 12.38 -7.88
C VAL A 156 0.44 12.66 -6.67
N LEU A 157 -0.28 11.64 -6.21
CA LEU A 157 -1.04 11.67 -4.96
C LEU A 157 -0.33 10.81 -3.91
N PHE A 158 0.15 11.45 -2.85
CA PHE A 158 0.71 10.78 -1.69
C PHE A 158 -0.38 10.49 -0.66
N LEU A 159 -0.45 9.24 -0.19
CA LEU A 159 -1.41 8.77 0.80
C LEU A 159 -0.66 8.12 1.97
N ASP A 160 -0.60 8.80 3.12
CA ASP A 160 0.01 8.22 4.31
C ASP A 160 -1.04 7.42 5.10
N GLU A 161 -0.91 6.09 5.06
CA GLU A 161 -1.81 5.12 5.69
C GLU A 161 -3.31 5.43 5.45
N PRO A 162 -3.78 5.41 4.18
CA PRO A 162 -5.06 5.98 3.78
C PRO A 162 -6.30 5.34 4.42
N THR A 163 -6.19 4.12 4.93
CA THR A 163 -7.34 3.35 5.42
C THR A 163 -7.23 2.97 6.89
N THR A 164 -6.20 3.44 7.58
CA THR A 164 -6.01 3.16 9.02
C THR A 164 -7.21 3.64 9.84
N GLY A 165 -7.70 2.78 10.73
CA GLY A 165 -8.86 3.06 11.58
C GLY A 165 -10.22 3.01 10.89
N LEU A 166 -10.30 2.57 9.62
CA LEU A 166 -11.54 2.40 8.89
C LEU A 166 -12.02 0.93 8.96
N ASP A 167 -13.34 0.75 8.97
CA ASP A 167 -13.95 -0.56 8.85
C ASP A 167 -13.70 -1.18 7.46
N PRO A 168 -13.82 -2.53 7.31
CA PRO A 168 -13.49 -3.21 6.05
C PRO A 168 -14.29 -2.72 4.84
N GLN A 169 -15.57 -2.37 5.02
CA GLN A 169 -16.42 -1.89 3.93
C GLN A 169 -15.97 -0.51 3.45
N THR A 170 -15.72 0.40 4.38
CA THR A 170 -15.22 1.75 4.09
C THR A 170 -13.83 1.68 3.43
N ARG A 171 -12.95 0.77 3.89
CA ARG A 171 -11.64 0.51 3.28
C ARG A 171 -11.78 0.08 1.82
N ALA A 172 -12.65 -0.88 1.53
CA ALA A 172 -12.90 -1.34 0.16
C ALA A 172 -13.39 -0.19 -0.75
N HIS A 173 -14.25 0.69 -0.26
CA HIS A 173 -14.71 1.87 -0.99
C HIS A 173 -13.56 2.85 -1.28
N ILE A 174 -12.70 3.15 -0.30
CA ILE A 174 -11.53 4.03 -0.52
C ILE A 174 -10.62 3.44 -1.60
N TRP A 175 -10.36 2.13 -1.57
CA TRP A 175 -9.58 1.46 -2.60
C TRP A 175 -10.22 1.54 -3.99
N ALA A 176 -11.53 1.38 -4.09
CA ALA A 176 -12.23 1.56 -5.36
C ALA A 176 -12.02 2.96 -5.95
N TYR A 177 -12.03 4.02 -5.11
CA TYR A 177 -11.71 5.39 -5.54
C TYR A 177 -10.26 5.54 -5.97
N ILE A 178 -9.29 5.00 -5.22
CA ILE A 178 -7.87 5.06 -5.54
C ILE A 178 -7.61 4.43 -6.92
N ILE A 179 -8.16 3.24 -7.17
CA ILE A 179 -8.02 2.53 -8.45
C ILE A 179 -8.70 3.32 -9.59
N LYS A 180 -9.89 3.86 -9.34
CA LYS A 180 -10.61 4.70 -10.32
C LYS A 180 -9.79 5.91 -10.71
N LEU A 181 -9.21 6.62 -9.74
CA LEU A 181 -8.33 7.77 -9.96
C LEU A 181 -7.13 7.42 -10.84
N GLN A 182 -6.43 6.36 -10.51
CA GLN A 182 -5.27 5.91 -11.28
C GLN A 182 -5.66 5.60 -12.73
N LYS A 183 -6.74 4.82 -12.93
CA LYS A 183 -7.15 4.39 -14.28
C LYS A 183 -7.71 5.50 -15.15
N GLU A 184 -8.60 6.35 -14.59
CA GLU A 184 -9.32 7.35 -15.37
C GLU A 184 -8.53 8.66 -15.56
N LYS A 185 -7.65 8.98 -14.63
CA LYS A 185 -6.91 10.26 -14.62
C LYS A 185 -5.41 10.10 -14.81
N ASN A 186 -4.93 8.86 -14.95
CA ASN A 186 -3.50 8.54 -15.05
C ASN A 186 -2.64 9.18 -13.94
N ILE A 187 -3.24 9.32 -12.73
CA ILE A 187 -2.53 9.88 -11.57
C ILE A 187 -1.64 8.79 -10.99
N THR A 188 -0.40 9.13 -10.72
CA THR A 188 0.50 8.24 -9.96
C THR A 188 0.12 8.30 -8.49
N ILE A 189 0.02 7.14 -7.86
CA ILE A 189 -0.31 7.03 -6.44
C ILE A 189 0.86 6.42 -5.69
N PHE A 190 1.35 7.15 -4.68
CA PHE A 190 2.33 6.65 -3.74
C PHE A 190 1.68 6.53 -2.37
N LEU A 191 1.58 5.33 -1.83
CA LEU A 191 0.99 5.13 -0.52
C LEU A 191 1.92 4.44 0.46
N THR A 192 1.77 4.77 1.74
CA THR A 192 2.34 3.97 2.82
C THR A 192 1.25 3.10 3.42
N THR A 193 1.61 1.90 3.82
CA THR A 193 0.70 1.01 4.54
C THR A 193 1.46 0.00 5.40
N HIS A 194 0.79 -0.54 6.38
CA HIS A 194 1.19 -1.73 7.12
C HIS A 194 0.23 -2.91 6.87
N TYR A 195 -0.80 -2.71 6.04
CA TYR A 195 -1.77 -3.75 5.65
C TYR A 195 -1.27 -4.49 4.40
N MET A 196 -1.12 -5.80 4.52
CA MET A 196 -0.61 -6.66 3.44
C MET A 196 -1.57 -6.75 2.25
N GLU A 197 -2.87 -6.76 2.52
CA GLU A 197 -3.91 -6.82 1.49
C GLU A 197 -3.89 -5.59 0.59
N GLU A 198 -3.51 -4.43 1.13
CA GLU A 198 -3.40 -3.20 0.36
C GLU A 198 -2.20 -3.23 -0.59
N ALA A 199 -1.09 -3.78 -0.12
CA ALA A 199 0.09 -3.92 -0.95
C ALA A 199 -0.15 -4.86 -2.14
N GLU A 200 -0.99 -5.90 -1.99
CA GLU A 200 -1.30 -6.84 -3.07
C GLU A 200 -2.04 -6.20 -4.27
N ILE A 201 -2.71 -5.06 -4.05
CA ILE A 201 -3.47 -4.35 -5.09
C ILE A 201 -2.57 -3.42 -5.91
N CYS A 202 -1.38 -3.10 -5.40
CA CYS A 202 -0.46 -2.15 -6.02
C CYS A 202 0.32 -2.75 -7.19
N ASP A 203 0.78 -1.91 -8.10
CA ASP A 203 1.60 -2.34 -9.25
C ASP A 203 3.02 -2.72 -8.80
N LYS A 204 3.60 -1.96 -7.88
CA LYS A 204 4.91 -2.22 -7.29
C LYS A 204 4.92 -1.94 -5.79
N ILE A 205 5.79 -2.64 -5.08
CA ILE A 205 5.94 -2.55 -3.63
C ILE A 205 7.43 -2.41 -3.29
N ALA A 206 7.75 -1.50 -2.38
CA ALA A 206 8.99 -1.53 -1.64
C ALA A 206 8.71 -1.88 -0.18
N ILE A 207 9.32 -2.94 0.33
CA ILE A 207 9.24 -3.32 1.74
C ILE A 207 10.40 -2.66 2.47
N ILE A 208 10.07 -1.85 3.47
CA ILE A 208 11.05 -1.16 4.32
C ILE A 208 11.00 -1.72 5.74
N ASP A 209 12.17 -2.04 6.30
CA ASP A 209 12.33 -2.40 7.72
C ASP A 209 13.63 -1.78 8.24
N GLY A 210 13.59 -1.23 9.47
CA GLY A 210 14.75 -0.60 10.08
C GLY A 210 15.42 0.52 9.25
N GLY A 211 14.64 1.25 8.46
CA GLY A 211 15.14 2.35 7.63
C GLY A 211 15.78 1.93 6.30
N VAL A 212 15.75 0.64 5.93
CA VAL A 212 16.31 0.14 4.67
C VAL A 212 15.26 -0.58 3.84
N ILE A 213 15.36 -0.51 2.50
CA ILE A 213 14.52 -1.31 1.62
C ILE A 213 15.06 -2.75 1.61
N VAL A 214 14.28 -3.69 2.11
CA VAL A 214 14.65 -5.12 2.20
C VAL A 214 14.15 -5.93 1.00
N ALA A 215 13.11 -5.46 0.30
CA ALA A 215 12.65 -6.03 -0.96
C ALA A 215 11.91 -4.96 -1.79
N HIS A 216 11.97 -5.08 -3.12
CA HIS A 216 11.30 -4.18 -4.05
C HIS A 216 10.99 -4.91 -5.34
N ASP A 217 9.71 -5.12 -5.65
CA ASP A 217 9.24 -5.74 -6.90
C ASP A 217 7.71 -5.64 -7.01
N THR A 218 7.11 -6.28 -8.01
CA THR A 218 5.67 -6.48 -8.12
C THR A 218 5.17 -7.45 -7.02
N PRO A 219 3.91 -7.35 -6.58
CA PRO A 219 3.34 -8.31 -5.61
C PRO A 219 3.50 -9.77 -6.04
N TYR A 220 3.27 -10.01 -7.32
CA TYR A 220 3.42 -11.35 -7.90
C TYR A 220 4.85 -11.91 -7.80
N ALA A 221 5.85 -11.10 -8.19
CA ALA A 221 7.25 -11.50 -8.13
C ALA A 221 7.72 -11.76 -6.70
N LEU A 222 7.31 -10.91 -5.74
CA LEU A 222 7.62 -11.10 -4.32
C LEU A 222 6.98 -12.38 -3.77
N LYS A 223 5.70 -12.64 -4.06
CA LYS A 223 5.06 -13.90 -3.64
C LYS A 223 5.77 -15.12 -4.24
N LYS A 224 6.06 -15.09 -5.53
CA LYS A 224 6.77 -16.20 -6.19
C LYS A 224 8.15 -16.47 -5.59
N LYS A 225 8.86 -15.42 -5.15
CA LYS A 225 10.22 -15.53 -4.60
C LYS A 225 10.25 -16.00 -3.14
N TYR A 226 9.31 -15.51 -2.32
CA TYR A 226 9.38 -15.63 -0.86
C TYR A 226 8.29 -16.51 -0.24
N THR A 227 7.34 -17.03 -1.04
CA THR A 227 6.29 -17.89 -0.49
C THR A 227 6.24 -19.22 -1.22
N ARG A 228 5.60 -20.21 -0.56
CA ARG A 228 5.23 -21.49 -1.13
C ARG A 228 3.78 -21.75 -0.88
N ASP A 229 3.12 -22.38 -1.83
CA ASP A 229 1.76 -22.88 -1.61
C ASP A 229 1.81 -24.02 -0.62
N LYS A 230 0.76 -24.18 0.19
CA LYS A 230 0.65 -25.19 1.25
C LYS A 230 -0.58 -26.01 1.01
N ALA A 231 -0.42 -27.32 0.95
CA ALA A 231 -1.55 -28.25 0.94
C ALA A 231 -1.81 -28.77 2.35
N TYR A 232 -3.07 -28.75 2.75
CA TYR A 232 -3.54 -29.34 3.99
C TYR A 232 -4.36 -30.57 3.64
N ILE A 233 -3.87 -31.74 4.03
CA ILE A 233 -4.46 -33.04 3.71
C ILE A 233 -4.95 -33.67 5.00
N SER A 234 -6.23 -34.05 5.05
CA SER A 234 -6.77 -34.92 6.08
C SER A 234 -7.05 -36.30 5.47
N THR A 235 -6.78 -37.35 6.21
CA THR A 235 -6.94 -38.73 5.73
C THR A 235 -7.50 -39.63 6.80
N ASN A 236 -8.16 -40.71 6.38
CA ASN A 236 -8.56 -41.84 7.24
C ASN A 236 -7.53 -42.97 7.27
N ASN A 237 -6.40 -42.82 6.54
CA ASN A 237 -5.29 -43.80 6.53
C ASN A 237 -3.93 -43.03 6.58
N GLU A 238 -3.56 -42.67 7.79
CA GLU A 238 -2.35 -41.88 8.05
C GLU A 238 -1.07 -42.58 7.62
N VAL A 239 -0.96 -43.89 7.91
CA VAL A 239 0.23 -44.69 7.60
C VAL A 239 0.49 -44.73 6.10
N ALA A 240 -0.55 -44.90 5.29
CA ALA A 240 -0.40 -44.91 3.83
C ALA A 240 -0.03 -43.49 3.30
N LEU A 241 -0.57 -42.42 3.87
CA LEU A 241 -0.23 -41.07 3.47
C LEU A 241 1.23 -40.73 3.81
N GLU A 242 1.68 -41.04 5.02
CA GLU A 242 3.07 -40.81 5.45
C GLU A 242 4.07 -41.58 4.58
N SER A 243 3.73 -42.82 4.19
CA SER A 243 4.54 -43.64 3.30
C SER A 243 4.68 -43.00 1.91
N LEU A 244 3.57 -42.50 1.33
CA LEU A 244 3.57 -41.82 0.04
C LEU A 244 4.32 -40.49 0.10
N LEU A 245 4.12 -39.69 1.15
CA LEU A 245 4.85 -38.44 1.31
C LEU A 245 6.38 -38.66 1.37
N ALA A 246 6.82 -39.72 2.06
CA ALA A 246 8.21 -40.13 2.11
C ALA A 246 8.72 -40.64 0.74
N GLN A 247 7.92 -41.46 0.04
CA GLN A 247 8.26 -41.98 -1.32
C GLN A 247 8.46 -40.86 -2.32
N TYR A 248 7.68 -39.81 -2.26
CA TYR A 248 7.79 -38.65 -3.16
C TYR A 248 8.69 -37.53 -2.64
N ASP A 249 9.42 -37.75 -1.53
CA ASP A 249 10.35 -36.80 -0.91
C ASP A 249 9.67 -35.46 -0.61
N LEU A 250 8.46 -35.50 -0.03
CA LEU A 250 7.70 -34.33 0.35
C LEU A 250 7.77 -34.12 1.88
N ASN A 251 8.28 -32.95 2.26
CA ASN A 251 8.30 -32.52 3.66
C ASN A 251 6.89 -32.18 4.14
N TYR A 252 6.56 -32.64 5.33
CA TYR A 252 5.26 -32.34 5.94
C TYR A 252 5.38 -32.03 7.43
N LEU A 253 4.38 -31.31 7.92
CA LEU A 253 4.15 -31.11 9.36
C LEU A 253 2.78 -31.66 9.70
N LYS A 254 2.75 -32.63 10.61
CA LYS A 254 1.48 -33.14 11.16
C LYS A 254 1.03 -32.26 12.31
N LYS A 255 -0.20 -31.76 12.24
CA LYS A 255 -0.84 -31.01 13.29
C LYS A 255 -2.29 -31.50 13.45
N ASP A 256 -2.61 -32.03 14.62
CA ASP A 256 -3.91 -32.66 14.90
C ASP A 256 -4.27 -33.71 13.84
N SER A 257 -5.34 -33.49 13.08
CA SER A 257 -5.83 -34.37 12.02
C SER A 257 -5.38 -33.96 10.60
N HIS A 258 -4.44 -32.99 10.47
CA HIS A 258 -4.04 -32.45 9.17
C HIS A 258 -2.55 -32.62 8.91
N TYR A 259 -2.21 -32.94 7.68
CA TYR A 259 -0.85 -32.93 7.16
C TYR A 259 -0.64 -31.65 6.33
N ARG A 260 0.20 -30.75 6.80
CA ARG A 260 0.62 -29.58 6.02
C ARG A 260 1.84 -29.95 5.19
N VAL A 261 1.68 -29.94 3.89
CA VAL A 261 2.72 -30.23 2.91
C VAL A 261 3.06 -28.96 2.16
N GLU A 262 4.32 -28.62 2.02
CA GLU A 262 4.77 -27.50 1.19
C GLU A 262 4.77 -27.92 -0.28
N ALA A 263 4.03 -27.21 -1.11
CA ALA A 263 3.85 -27.54 -2.51
C ALA A 263 4.96 -26.94 -3.39
N GLU A 264 6.24 -27.15 -3.03
CA GLU A 264 7.38 -26.74 -3.88
C GLU A 264 7.39 -27.50 -5.21
N GLN A 265 6.90 -28.73 -5.19
CA GLN A 265 6.84 -29.62 -6.34
C GLN A 265 5.40 -30.09 -6.54
N LEU A 266 4.60 -29.22 -7.16
CA LEU A 266 3.18 -29.48 -7.41
C LEU A 266 2.94 -30.85 -8.06
N ASP A 267 3.78 -31.25 -9.01
CA ASP A 267 3.67 -32.52 -9.71
C ASP A 267 3.73 -33.71 -8.74
N ARG A 268 4.68 -33.70 -7.79
CA ARG A 268 4.82 -34.77 -6.78
C ARG A 268 3.63 -34.78 -5.82
N LEU A 269 3.15 -33.61 -5.42
CA LEU A 269 1.97 -33.50 -4.58
C LEU A 269 0.73 -34.05 -5.28
N LEU A 270 0.56 -33.78 -6.58
CA LEU A 270 -0.54 -34.31 -7.38
C LEU A 270 -0.48 -35.84 -7.49
N MET A 271 0.73 -36.44 -7.58
CA MET A 271 0.89 -37.91 -7.54
C MET A 271 0.42 -38.49 -6.21
N VAL A 272 0.85 -37.92 -5.08
CA VAL A 272 0.38 -38.34 -3.73
C VAL A 272 -1.13 -38.23 -3.62
N ILE A 273 -1.72 -37.12 -4.05
CA ILE A 273 -3.17 -36.93 -4.02
C ILE A 273 -3.89 -37.97 -4.88
N SER A 274 -3.37 -38.25 -6.08
CA SER A 274 -3.95 -39.23 -6.99
C SER A 274 -3.91 -40.66 -6.43
N GLU A 275 -2.79 -41.09 -5.87
CA GLU A 275 -2.62 -42.43 -5.31
C GLU A 275 -3.37 -42.61 -4.01
N HIS A 276 -3.52 -41.57 -3.20
CA HIS A 276 -4.20 -41.60 -1.90
C HIS A 276 -5.68 -41.19 -1.96
N LYS A 277 -6.22 -40.92 -3.14
CA LYS A 277 -7.56 -40.34 -3.38
C LYS A 277 -8.67 -40.98 -2.57
N ALA A 278 -8.66 -42.29 -2.46
CA ALA A 278 -9.72 -43.08 -1.76
C ALA A 278 -9.75 -42.83 -0.23
N HIS A 279 -8.65 -42.34 0.33
CA HIS A 279 -8.47 -42.15 1.76
C HIS A 279 -8.45 -40.67 2.19
N ILE A 280 -8.41 -39.73 1.24
CA ILE A 280 -8.44 -38.28 1.54
C ILE A 280 -9.85 -37.90 1.98
N THR A 281 -9.97 -37.39 3.20
CA THR A 281 -11.22 -36.88 3.75
C THR A 281 -11.39 -35.40 3.56
N ASN A 282 -10.28 -34.63 3.49
CA ASN A 282 -10.28 -33.21 3.15
C ASN A 282 -8.96 -32.82 2.48
N LEU A 283 -9.05 -31.92 1.51
CA LEU A 283 -7.91 -31.32 0.82
C LEU A 283 -8.14 -29.81 0.64
N GLU A 284 -7.27 -29.01 1.20
CA GLU A 284 -7.28 -27.57 1.03
C GLU A 284 -5.90 -27.11 0.54
N ILE A 285 -5.86 -26.35 -0.55
CA ILE A 285 -4.62 -25.73 -1.04
C ILE A 285 -4.68 -24.24 -0.75
N LYS A 286 -3.79 -23.76 0.10
CA LYS A 286 -3.62 -22.34 0.42
C LYS A 286 -2.45 -21.78 -0.35
N LYS A 287 -2.71 -20.76 -1.15
CA LYS A 287 -1.67 -19.98 -1.80
C LYS A 287 -0.89 -19.19 -0.76
N GLY A 288 0.41 -19.01 -1.02
CA GLY A 288 1.22 -18.11 -0.21
C GLY A 288 0.65 -16.70 -0.18
N THR A 289 0.55 -16.13 1.00
CA THR A 289 0.02 -14.79 1.24
C THR A 289 1.13 -13.76 1.29
N PHE A 290 0.78 -12.47 1.19
CA PHE A 290 1.76 -11.40 1.37
C PHE A 290 2.26 -11.31 2.82
N ASN A 291 1.47 -11.78 3.79
CA ASN A 291 1.92 -11.99 5.17
C ASN A 291 3.08 -12.98 5.25
N ASP A 292 3.04 -14.07 4.46
CA ASP A 292 4.15 -15.03 4.39
C ASP A 292 5.41 -14.38 3.79
N VAL A 293 5.27 -13.53 2.73
CA VAL A 293 6.39 -12.75 2.16
C VAL A 293 7.05 -11.90 3.22
N PHE A 294 6.24 -11.15 3.97
CA PHE A 294 6.75 -10.24 4.98
C PHE A 294 7.47 -10.96 6.12
N LEU A 295 6.90 -12.08 6.58
CA LEU A 295 7.50 -12.93 7.61
C LEU A 295 8.84 -13.50 7.19
N GLU A 296 8.93 -13.97 5.93
CA GLU A 296 10.16 -14.56 5.40
C GLU A 296 11.28 -13.51 5.30
N ILE A 297 10.94 -12.28 4.87
CA ILE A 297 11.94 -11.22 4.66
C ILE A 297 12.38 -10.59 5.99
N THR A 298 11.46 -10.35 6.92
CA THR A 298 11.75 -9.57 8.13
C THR A 298 11.95 -10.42 9.38
N GLY A 299 11.58 -11.70 9.34
CA GLY A 299 11.59 -12.59 10.50
C GLY A 299 10.61 -12.18 11.61
N ARG A 300 9.71 -11.24 11.33
CA ARG A 300 8.76 -10.67 12.31
C ARG A 300 7.34 -10.71 11.79
N ARG A 301 6.38 -11.05 12.64
CA ARG A 301 4.96 -10.78 12.36
C ARG A 301 4.71 -9.28 12.53
N ILE A 302 4.04 -8.64 11.57
CA ILE A 302 3.43 -7.35 11.85
C ILE A 302 2.41 -7.62 12.96
N ARG A 303 2.62 -7.02 14.14
CA ARG A 303 1.59 -6.99 15.17
C ARG A 303 0.51 -6.04 14.62
N GLU A 304 -0.63 -6.59 14.25
CA GLU A 304 -1.84 -5.81 14.07
C GLU A 304 -2.04 -5.05 15.38
N GLY A 305 -2.06 -3.71 15.29
CA GLY A 305 -2.32 -2.89 16.45
C GLY A 305 -3.72 -3.22 16.97
N ILE A 306 -3.78 -3.67 18.23
CA ILE A 306 -5.01 -3.77 19.01
C ILE A 306 -5.46 -2.35 19.32
#